data_0c866f1d49bd383d2f71b27bd796e911
#
_entry.id   0c866f1d49bd383d2f71b27bd796e911
#
_cell.length_a   1.000
_cell.length_b   1.000
_cell.length_c   1.000
_cell.angle_alpha   90.00
_cell.angle_beta   90.00
_cell.angle_gamma   90.00
#
_symmetry.space_group_name_H-M   'P 1'
#
loop_
_entity.id
_entity.type
_entity.pdbx_description
1 polymer ?
#
loop_
_entity_poly.entity_id
_entity_poly.type
_entity_poly.pdbx_seq_one_letter_code
_entity_poly.pdbx_strand_id
1 'polypeptide(L)'
;MSNLYEGVYIVDKNRKIVFWNSGSEQITGYKASEVVNKHCYQNILKHVDKSGTKLCLEGCPLLDTLKTGKTNENQVFLEHKLGYRVPVSVKTFPLYDDNQKIVAAVEVFTDIKFKESQYKENIKLKKAIQRDELTNLYNRRYLNFYLNQVLEEAKEFDKGFGILFIDIDYFKNVNDTYGHNVGDGVLKVISNTLKSNLRPGDIVGRWGGEEFISVIKTNDFQTLQMVAERLRQLCEHSVFKVKKNSISVTVSIGGSLYQKDETIKALIKRADDNMYHSKDTGRNKVTIN
;
A
#
# COMPACT_ATOMS: atom_id res chain seq x y z
N MET A 1 -0.69 4.70 -28.63
CA MET A 1 -1.58 5.41 -27.67
C MET A 1 -2.84 4.62 -27.34
N SER A 2 -2.72 3.30 -27.12
CA SER A 2 -3.86 2.38 -27.04
C SER A 2 -4.19 1.87 -25.62
N ASN A 3 -3.67 2.47 -24.55
CA ASN A 3 -3.95 2.06 -23.17
C ASN A 3 -4.31 3.24 -22.25
N LEU A 4 -5.03 4.21 -22.74
CA LEU A 4 -5.66 5.22 -21.91
C LEU A 4 -6.97 4.64 -21.36
N TYR A 5 -6.99 4.26 -20.09
CA TYR A 5 -8.21 3.91 -19.34
C TYR A 5 -9.11 5.12 -19.08
N GLU A 6 -8.82 6.25 -19.74
CA GLU A 6 -9.55 7.50 -19.66
C GLU A 6 -10.30 7.73 -20.97
N GLY A 7 -11.57 8.04 -20.85
CA GLY A 7 -12.36 8.54 -21.96
C GLY A 7 -11.97 9.97 -22.24
N VAL A 8 -11.66 10.27 -23.50
CA VAL A 8 -11.36 11.61 -23.97
C VAL A 8 -12.21 11.89 -25.21
N TYR A 9 -12.94 12.97 -25.17
CA TYR A 9 -13.57 13.50 -26.36
C TYR A 9 -13.42 15.03 -26.47
N ILE A 10 -13.51 15.52 -27.69
CA ILE A 10 -13.37 16.95 -28.02
C ILE A 10 -14.65 17.38 -28.71
N VAL A 11 -15.12 18.55 -28.33
CA VAL A 11 -16.24 19.21 -29.02
C VAL A 11 -15.82 20.57 -29.57
N ASP A 12 -16.43 20.95 -30.68
CA ASP A 12 -16.33 22.32 -31.21
C ASP A 12 -17.15 23.33 -30.38
N LYS A 13 -17.17 24.58 -30.76
CA LYS A 13 -17.95 25.67 -30.13
C LYS A 13 -19.46 25.38 -30.04
N ASN A 14 -19.98 24.56 -30.93
CA ASN A 14 -21.38 24.17 -30.98
C ASN A 14 -21.68 22.90 -30.20
N ARG A 15 -20.68 22.38 -29.45
CA ARG A 15 -20.71 21.10 -28.75
C ARG A 15 -20.89 19.89 -29.67
N LYS A 16 -20.47 19.99 -30.94
CA LYS A 16 -20.40 18.87 -31.86
C LYS A 16 -19.13 18.05 -31.55
N ILE A 17 -19.26 16.77 -31.40
CA ILE A 17 -18.12 15.86 -31.09
C ILE A 17 -17.26 15.75 -32.35
N VAL A 18 -15.99 16.12 -32.23
CA VAL A 18 -15.00 16.07 -33.32
C VAL A 18 -13.94 15.00 -33.07
N PHE A 19 -13.81 14.53 -31.85
CA PHE A 19 -12.89 13.45 -31.49
C PHE A 19 -13.49 12.58 -30.39
N TRP A 20 -13.19 11.29 -30.44
CA TRP A 20 -13.63 10.28 -29.48
C TRP A 20 -12.60 9.16 -29.45
N ASN A 21 -11.93 8.92 -28.27
CA ASN A 21 -10.89 7.92 -28.15
C ASN A 21 -11.45 6.52 -27.81
N SER A 22 -10.57 5.52 -27.84
CA SER A 22 -10.90 4.14 -27.47
C SER A 22 -11.32 3.98 -26.00
N GLY A 23 -10.79 4.80 -25.08
CA GLY A 23 -11.22 4.82 -23.67
C GLY A 23 -12.68 5.26 -23.54
N SER A 24 -13.09 6.27 -24.29
CA SER A 24 -14.50 6.69 -24.38
C SER A 24 -15.39 5.56 -24.90
N GLU A 25 -14.95 4.81 -25.89
CA GLU A 25 -15.70 3.67 -26.40
C GLU A 25 -15.88 2.58 -25.32
N GLN A 26 -14.82 2.28 -24.55
CA GLN A 26 -14.85 1.26 -23.51
C GLN A 26 -15.76 1.66 -22.35
N ILE A 27 -15.69 2.91 -21.88
CA ILE A 27 -16.45 3.37 -20.72
C ILE A 27 -17.94 3.56 -21.07
N THR A 28 -18.25 4.00 -22.28
CA THR A 28 -19.62 4.39 -22.65
C THR A 28 -20.36 3.38 -23.51
N GLY A 29 -19.61 2.46 -24.16
CA GLY A 29 -20.15 1.51 -25.12
C GLY A 29 -20.46 2.10 -26.52
N TYR A 30 -20.29 3.41 -26.71
CA TYR A 30 -20.49 4.05 -28.01
C TYR A 30 -19.20 4.04 -28.83
N LYS A 31 -19.27 3.63 -30.09
CA LYS A 31 -18.15 3.74 -31.03
C LYS A 31 -17.96 5.16 -31.54
N ALA A 32 -16.72 5.55 -31.86
CA ALA A 32 -16.43 6.86 -32.46
C ALA A 32 -17.29 7.15 -33.68
N SER A 33 -17.48 6.15 -34.56
CA SER A 33 -18.33 6.26 -35.76
C SER A 33 -19.80 6.55 -35.45
N GLU A 34 -20.27 6.27 -34.23
CA GLU A 34 -21.66 6.50 -33.84
C GLU A 34 -21.90 7.90 -33.27
N VAL A 35 -20.85 8.53 -32.71
CA VAL A 35 -20.97 9.79 -31.96
C VAL A 35 -20.26 10.96 -32.56
N VAL A 36 -19.17 10.76 -33.31
CA VAL A 36 -18.49 11.85 -34.04
C VAL A 36 -19.45 12.50 -35.03
N ASN A 37 -19.39 13.81 -35.13
CA ASN A 37 -20.29 14.65 -35.85
C ASN A 37 -21.71 14.85 -35.27
N LYS A 38 -22.01 14.26 -34.10
CA LYS A 38 -23.24 14.53 -33.34
C LYS A 38 -22.98 15.51 -32.22
N HIS A 39 -24.00 16.19 -31.72
CA HIS A 39 -23.87 17.07 -30.57
C HIS A 39 -23.91 16.27 -29.27
N CYS A 40 -23.00 16.55 -28.35
CA CYS A 40 -22.86 15.78 -27.08
C CYS A 40 -24.15 15.83 -26.20
N TYR A 41 -24.95 16.91 -26.34
CA TYR A 41 -26.21 17.08 -25.63
C TYR A 41 -27.39 16.32 -26.24
N GLN A 42 -27.23 15.74 -27.45
CA GLN A 42 -28.28 14.99 -28.14
C GLN A 42 -28.31 13.53 -27.66
N ASN A 43 -28.64 13.33 -26.38
CA ASN A 43 -28.90 12.02 -25.80
C ASN A 43 -27.74 10.99 -25.89
N ILE A 44 -26.48 11.43 -25.99
CA ILE A 44 -25.33 10.50 -26.05
C ILE A 44 -24.94 10.09 -24.61
N LEU A 45 -24.39 10.98 -23.80
CA LEU A 45 -23.89 10.65 -22.46
C LEU A 45 -24.89 10.97 -21.33
N LYS A 46 -25.84 11.88 -21.57
CA LYS A 46 -26.92 12.27 -20.63
C LYS A 46 -26.42 12.43 -19.19
N HIS A 47 -25.37 13.20 -19.00
CA HIS A 47 -24.76 13.42 -17.68
C HIS A 47 -25.80 13.90 -16.67
N VAL A 48 -25.77 13.27 -15.48
CA VAL A 48 -26.54 13.73 -14.31
C VAL A 48 -25.61 13.85 -13.12
N ASP A 49 -25.92 14.73 -12.20
CA ASP A 49 -25.23 14.86 -10.93
C ASP A 49 -25.79 13.87 -9.87
N LYS A 50 -25.29 13.98 -8.63
CA LYS A 50 -25.74 13.12 -7.50
C LYS A 50 -27.21 13.35 -7.12
N SER A 51 -27.79 14.50 -7.47
CA SER A 51 -29.20 14.85 -7.21
C SER A 51 -30.14 14.41 -8.35
N GLY A 52 -29.58 13.92 -9.46
CA GLY A 52 -30.31 13.54 -10.65
C GLY A 52 -30.56 14.67 -11.64
N THR A 53 -29.96 15.86 -11.43
CA THR A 53 -30.06 17.00 -12.34
C THR A 53 -29.39 16.67 -13.67
N LYS A 54 -30.10 16.93 -14.76
CA LYS A 54 -29.61 16.69 -16.14
C LYS A 54 -28.65 17.79 -16.56
N LEU A 55 -27.36 17.56 -16.36
CA LEU A 55 -26.30 18.55 -16.60
C LEU A 55 -26.18 19.02 -18.07
N CYS A 56 -26.58 18.18 -19.02
CA CYS A 56 -26.58 18.58 -20.42
C CYS A 56 -27.57 19.70 -20.72
N LEU A 57 -28.58 19.90 -19.88
CA LEU A 57 -29.57 20.97 -19.98
C LEU A 57 -29.25 22.15 -19.08
N GLU A 58 -28.84 21.86 -17.83
CA GLU A 58 -28.58 22.87 -16.80
C GLU A 58 -27.24 22.55 -16.08
N GLY A 59 -26.29 23.49 -16.09
CA GLY A 59 -25.01 23.38 -15.39
C GLY A 59 -23.96 22.48 -16.07
N CYS A 60 -23.98 22.38 -17.38
CA CYS A 60 -23.02 21.57 -18.14
C CYS A 60 -21.56 22.08 -17.96
N PRO A 61 -20.66 21.32 -17.35
CA PRO A 61 -19.27 21.75 -17.13
C PRO A 61 -18.54 22.06 -18.45
N LEU A 62 -18.80 21.28 -19.49
CA LEU A 62 -18.19 21.46 -20.79
C LEU A 62 -18.65 22.76 -21.47
N LEU A 63 -19.94 23.11 -21.32
CA LEU A 63 -20.48 24.37 -21.84
C LEU A 63 -19.91 25.57 -21.07
N ASP A 64 -19.76 25.44 -19.75
CA ASP A 64 -19.15 26.48 -18.94
C ASP A 64 -17.70 26.72 -19.36
N THR A 65 -16.94 25.67 -19.59
CA THR A 65 -15.56 25.72 -20.08
C THR A 65 -15.50 26.43 -21.46
N LEU A 66 -16.42 26.13 -22.39
CA LEU A 66 -16.48 26.79 -23.69
C LEU A 66 -16.79 28.29 -23.58
N LYS A 67 -17.59 28.70 -22.59
CA LYS A 67 -17.98 30.10 -22.38
C LYS A 67 -16.96 30.90 -21.61
N THR A 68 -16.39 30.32 -20.54
CA THR A 68 -15.58 31.05 -19.57
C THR A 68 -14.08 30.82 -19.70
N GLY A 69 -13.67 29.76 -20.42
CA GLY A 69 -12.26 29.32 -20.50
C GLY A 69 -11.75 28.66 -19.19
N LYS A 70 -12.62 28.46 -18.23
CA LYS A 70 -12.22 27.81 -16.93
C LYS A 70 -12.25 26.31 -17.07
N THR A 71 -11.27 25.67 -16.45
CA THR A 71 -11.25 24.23 -16.25
C THR A 71 -12.24 23.86 -15.14
N ASN A 72 -13.05 22.85 -15.38
CA ASN A 72 -13.98 22.30 -14.37
C ASN A 72 -13.61 20.87 -14.02
N GLU A 73 -13.83 20.47 -12.75
CA GLU A 73 -13.70 19.11 -12.30
C GLU A 73 -14.93 18.72 -11.49
N ASN A 74 -15.61 17.63 -11.89
CA ASN A 74 -16.87 17.21 -11.28
C ASN A 74 -16.98 15.69 -11.25
N GLN A 75 -17.75 15.16 -10.30
CA GLN A 75 -18.20 13.77 -10.31
C GLN A 75 -19.63 13.72 -10.82
N VAL A 76 -19.84 12.96 -11.88
CA VAL A 76 -21.14 12.85 -12.55
C VAL A 76 -21.43 11.39 -12.92
N PHE A 77 -22.67 11.14 -13.37
CA PHE A 77 -23.06 9.83 -13.88
C PHE A 77 -23.41 9.98 -15.37
N LEU A 78 -22.64 9.35 -16.23
CA LEU A 78 -22.98 9.23 -17.64
C LEU A 78 -23.87 8.02 -17.90
N GLU A 79 -24.63 8.04 -19.01
CA GLU A 79 -25.42 6.90 -19.46
C GLU A 79 -24.61 6.05 -20.43
N HIS A 80 -24.40 4.77 -20.10
CA HIS A 80 -23.84 3.80 -21.02
C HIS A 80 -24.82 3.48 -22.13
N LYS A 81 -24.34 3.09 -23.31
CA LYS A 81 -25.18 2.71 -24.49
C LYS A 81 -26.26 1.66 -24.13
N LEU A 82 -25.99 0.78 -23.17
CA LEU A 82 -26.95 -0.23 -22.67
C LEU A 82 -27.95 0.32 -21.63
N GLY A 83 -27.95 1.64 -21.36
CA GLY A 83 -28.94 2.30 -20.49
C GLY A 83 -28.59 2.41 -19.01
N TYR A 84 -27.53 1.77 -18.52
CA TYR A 84 -27.12 1.91 -17.12
C TYR A 84 -26.23 3.13 -16.88
N ARG A 85 -26.12 3.58 -15.61
CA ARG A 85 -25.32 4.74 -15.21
C ARG A 85 -23.91 4.32 -14.80
N VAL A 86 -22.91 5.03 -15.34
CA VAL A 86 -21.49 4.86 -14.98
C VAL A 86 -21.06 6.10 -14.21
N PRO A 87 -20.59 5.95 -12.94
CA PRO A 87 -20.05 7.05 -12.17
C PRO A 87 -18.66 7.41 -12.71
N VAL A 88 -18.49 8.65 -13.13
CA VAL A 88 -17.22 9.15 -13.69
C VAL A 88 -16.76 10.44 -13.01
N SER A 89 -15.44 10.59 -12.89
CA SER A 89 -14.82 11.88 -12.64
C SER A 89 -14.56 12.54 -13.98
N VAL A 90 -15.07 13.75 -14.17
CA VAL A 90 -14.97 14.51 -15.42
C VAL A 90 -14.10 15.73 -15.19
N LYS A 91 -13.15 15.99 -16.13
CA LYS A 91 -12.40 17.23 -16.22
C LYS A 91 -12.59 17.84 -17.61
N THR A 92 -12.82 19.15 -17.65
CA THR A 92 -13.00 19.87 -18.91
C THR A 92 -11.94 20.96 -19.07
N PHE A 93 -11.39 21.07 -20.29
CA PHE A 93 -10.32 22.01 -20.63
C PHE A 93 -10.67 22.75 -21.90
N PRO A 94 -10.44 24.09 -22.00
CA PRO A 94 -10.59 24.83 -23.24
C PRO A 94 -9.42 24.57 -24.19
N LEU A 95 -9.68 24.59 -25.49
CA LEU A 95 -8.67 24.65 -26.53
C LEU A 95 -8.75 26.00 -27.20
N TYR A 96 -7.59 26.61 -27.42
CA TYR A 96 -7.44 27.94 -28.00
C TYR A 96 -6.81 27.87 -29.41
N ASP A 97 -7.15 28.81 -30.25
CA ASP A 97 -6.43 29.08 -31.50
C ASP A 97 -5.20 29.98 -31.27
N ASP A 98 -4.46 30.27 -32.34
CA ASP A 98 -3.27 31.15 -32.29
C ASP A 98 -3.60 32.58 -31.83
N ASN A 99 -4.86 33.00 -31.88
CA ASN A 99 -5.35 34.30 -31.44
C ASN A 99 -5.92 34.28 -30.02
N GLN A 100 -5.63 33.23 -29.23
CA GLN A 100 -6.12 33.04 -27.86
C GLN A 100 -7.67 33.00 -27.76
N LYS A 101 -8.37 32.62 -28.83
CA LYS A 101 -9.82 32.41 -28.79
C LYS A 101 -10.13 30.94 -28.55
N ILE A 102 -11.10 30.67 -27.69
CA ILE A 102 -11.58 29.30 -27.46
C ILE A 102 -12.20 28.77 -28.74
N VAL A 103 -11.69 27.67 -29.28
CA VAL A 103 -12.18 27.03 -30.51
C VAL A 103 -12.87 25.70 -30.25
N ALA A 104 -12.54 25.06 -29.14
CA ALA A 104 -13.06 23.74 -28.75
C ALA A 104 -12.94 23.55 -27.21
N ALA A 105 -13.52 22.47 -26.70
CA ALA A 105 -13.23 21.99 -25.35
C ALA A 105 -12.98 20.49 -25.35
N VAL A 106 -12.10 20.08 -24.49
CA VAL A 106 -11.78 18.66 -24.20
C VAL A 106 -12.52 18.25 -22.93
N GLU A 107 -13.15 17.11 -22.95
CA GLU A 107 -13.59 16.44 -21.73
C GLU A 107 -12.82 15.14 -21.57
N VAL A 108 -12.18 15.00 -20.40
CA VAL A 108 -11.53 13.78 -19.94
C VAL A 108 -12.37 13.19 -18.82
N PHE A 109 -12.72 11.92 -18.91
CA PHE A 109 -13.50 11.25 -17.89
C PHE A 109 -12.95 9.86 -17.55
N THR A 110 -13.03 9.51 -16.28
CA THR A 110 -12.50 8.25 -15.73
C THR A 110 -13.59 7.53 -14.95
N ASP A 111 -13.79 6.25 -15.19
CA ASP A 111 -14.68 5.42 -14.37
C ASP A 111 -14.13 5.34 -12.95
N ILE A 112 -14.92 5.83 -11.97
CA ILE A 112 -14.52 5.88 -10.56
C ILE A 112 -14.36 4.48 -9.98
N LYS A 113 -15.24 3.53 -10.32
CA LYS A 113 -15.17 2.15 -9.83
C LYS A 113 -13.95 1.43 -10.36
N PHE A 114 -13.62 1.64 -11.62
CA PHE A 114 -12.43 1.06 -12.22
C PHE A 114 -11.15 1.59 -11.55
N LYS A 115 -11.06 2.91 -11.32
CA LYS A 115 -9.94 3.55 -10.62
C LYS A 115 -9.78 3.02 -9.18
N GLU A 116 -10.88 2.89 -8.46
CA GLU A 116 -10.87 2.30 -7.10
C GLU A 116 -10.43 0.82 -7.09
N SER A 117 -10.88 0.05 -8.06
CA SER A 117 -10.50 -1.36 -8.25
C SER A 117 -9.00 -1.49 -8.50
N GLN A 118 -8.45 -0.72 -9.43
CA GLN A 118 -7.02 -0.66 -9.73
C GLN A 118 -6.19 -0.24 -8.51
N TYR A 119 -6.67 0.76 -7.77
CA TYR A 119 -6.01 1.20 -6.54
C TYR A 119 -5.97 0.10 -5.47
N LYS A 120 -7.09 -0.61 -5.25
CA LYS A 120 -7.17 -1.75 -4.32
C LYS A 120 -6.27 -2.91 -4.75
N GLU A 121 -6.20 -3.20 -6.05
CA GLU A 121 -5.33 -4.23 -6.60
C GLU A 121 -3.85 -3.86 -6.43
N ASN A 122 -3.47 -2.62 -6.73
CA ASN A 122 -2.11 -2.12 -6.50
C ASN A 122 -1.71 -2.18 -5.02
N ILE A 123 -2.63 -1.88 -4.08
CA ILE A 123 -2.37 -2.04 -2.65
C ILE A 123 -2.17 -3.52 -2.29
N LYS A 124 -2.99 -4.43 -2.82
CA LYS A 124 -2.82 -5.88 -2.61
C LYS A 124 -1.48 -6.37 -3.13
N LEU A 125 -1.10 -5.98 -4.34
CA LEU A 125 0.19 -6.31 -4.94
C LEU A 125 1.36 -5.75 -4.12
N LYS A 126 1.30 -4.50 -3.70
CA LYS A 126 2.31 -3.90 -2.82
C LYS A 126 2.43 -4.65 -1.49
N LYS A 127 1.30 -5.01 -0.86
CA LYS A 127 1.31 -5.80 0.38
C LYS A 127 1.91 -7.19 0.18
N ALA A 128 1.57 -7.89 -0.91
CA ALA A 128 2.13 -9.20 -1.24
C ALA A 128 3.64 -9.15 -1.44
N ILE A 129 4.16 -8.11 -2.12
CA ILE A 129 5.61 -7.93 -2.32
C ILE A 129 6.35 -7.61 -1.01
N GLN A 130 5.68 -7.01 -0.02
CA GLN A 130 6.28 -6.55 1.24
C GLN A 130 6.16 -7.54 2.39
N ARG A 131 5.30 -8.55 2.28
CA ARG A 131 4.98 -9.47 3.36
C ARG A 131 5.55 -10.86 3.12
N ASP A 132 5.83 -11.55 4.24
CA ASP A 132 6.11 -12.97 4.26
C ASP A 132 4.79 -13.74 4.16
N GLU A 133 4.69 -14.69 3.25
CA GLU A 133 3.44 -15.41 2.93
C GLU A 133 2.93 -16.24 4.12
N LEU A 134 3.83 -16.80 4.92
CA LEU A 134 3.46 -17.64 6.05
C LEU A 134 2.97 -16.83 7.25
N THR A 135 3.74 -15.79 7.62
CA THR A 135 3.57 -15.06 8.87
C THR A 135 2.82 -13.74 8.73
N ASN A 136 2.66 -13.25 7.51
CA ASN A 136 2.10 -11.93 7.21
C ASN A 136 2.83 -10.76 7.92
N LEU A 137 4.04 -10.99 8.40
CA LEU A 137 4.97 -9.95 8.82
C LEU A 137 5.62 -9.30 7.60
N TYR A 138 6.36 -8.21 7.80
CA TYR A 138 7.22 -7.71 6.75
C TYR A 138 8.28 -8.76 6.38
N ASN A 139 8.56 -8.92 5.09
CA ASN A 139 9.61 -9.81 4.64
C ASN A 139 10.99 -9.11 4.69
N ARG A 140 12.06 -9.88 4.53
CA ARG A 140 13.44 -9.41 4.55
C ARG A 140 13.71 -8.27 3.57
N ARG A 141 13.08 -8.31 2.40
CA ARG A 141 13.23 -7.26 1.38
C ARG A 141 12.70 -5.92 1.87
N TYR A 142 11.51 -5.92 2.47
CA TYR A 142 10.93 -4.71 3.04
C TYR A 142 11.70 -4.22 4.27
N LEU A 143 12.15 -5.12 5.15
CA LEU A 143 13.00 -4.76 6.29
C LEU A 143 14.26 -4.01 5.86
N ASN A 144 14.98 -4.50 4.84
CA ASN A 144 16.15 -3.82 4.31
C ASN A 144 15.82 -2.43 3.76
N PHE A 145 14.71 -2.30 3.04
CA PHE A 145 14.25 -1.00 2.54
C PHE A 145 13.94 -0.04 3.70
N TYR A 146 13.18 -0.48 4.70
CA TYR A 146 12.78 0.32 5.85
C TYR A 146 13.98 0.72 6.73
N LEU A 147 14.92 -0.18 6.97
CA LEU A 147 16.15 0.12 7.71
C LEU A 147 16.96 1.25 7.06
N ASN A 148 17.06 1.24 5.73
CA ASN A 148 17.72 2.34 5.02
C ASN A 148 16.96 3.67 5.15
N GLN A 149 15.62 3.65 5.14
CA GLN A 149 14.83 4.85 5.39
C GLN A 149 15.07 5.42 6.80
N VAL A 150 15.01 4.57 7.82
CA VAL A 150 15.21 4.99 9.22
C VAL A 150 16.64 5.48 9.45
N LEU A 151 17.63 4.89 8.75
CA LEU A 151 19.01 5.37 8.77
C LEU A 151 19.15 6.80 8.22
N GLU A 152 18.50 7.09 7.09
CA GLU A 152 18.52 8.45 6.53
C GLU A 152 17.75 9.44 7.45
N GLU A 153 16.60 9.03 8.02
CA GLU A 153 15.90 9.82 9.05
C GLU A 153 16.80 10.11 10.28
N ALA A 154 17.58 9.12 10.72
CA ALA A 154 18.48 9.26 11.86
C ALA A 154 19.63 10.24 11.57
N LYS A 155 20.19 10.21 10.35
CA LYS A 155 21.25 11.14 9.95
C LYS A 155 20.75 12.58 9.80
N GLU A 156 19.54 12.76 9.26
CA GLU A 156 19.00 14.09 8.95
C GLU A 156 18.39 14.77 10.19
N PHE A 157 17.71 14.02 11.06
CA PHE A 157 16.91 14.58 12.16
C PHE A 157 17.39 14.16 13.56
N ASP A 158 18.55 13.52 13.68
CA ASP A 158 19.09 12.99 14.95
C ASP A 158 18.10 12.08 15.70
N LYS A 159 17.28 11.34 14.96
CA LYS A 159 16.29 10.40 15.50
C LYS A 159 16.89 9.02 15.62
N GLY A 160 17.20 8.61 16.84
CA GLY A 160 17.76 7.30 17.10
C GLY A 160 16.76 6.16 16.86
N PHE A 161 17.29 5.00 16.52
CA PHE A 161 16.57 3.75 16.48
C PHE A 161 17.45 2.59 16.94
N GLY A 162 16.82 1.51 17.33
CA GLY A 162 17.49 0.24 17.62
C GLY A 162 16.86 -0.90 16.87
N ILE A 163 17.57 -2.01 16.78
CA ILE A 163 17.04 -3.26 16.23
C ILE A 163 17.11 -4.37 17.26
N LEU A 164 16.16 -5.29 17.17
CA LEU A 164 16.15 -6.54 17.91
C LEU A 164 16.21 -7.67 16.88
N PHE A 165 17.26 -8.50 16.96
CA PHE A 165 17.37 -9.74 16.22
C PHE A 165 16.83 -10.85 17.11
N ILE A 166 15.84 -11.60 16.63
CA ILE A 166 15.04 -12.53 17.42
C ILE A 166 15.07 -13.88 16.73
N ASP A 167 15.34 -14.95 17.47
CA ASP A 167 15.34 -16.31 16.95
C ASP A 167 14.60 -17.25 17.90
N ILE A 168 13.81 -18.18 17.33
CA ILE A 168 13.05 -19.17 18.12
C ILE A 168 13.97 -20.28 18.58
N ASP A 169 14.07 -20.46 19.88
CA ASP A 169 14.90 -21.47 20.49
C ASP A 169 14.41 -22.88 20.14
N TYR A 170 15.35 -23.76 19.75
CA TYR A 170 15.10 -25.17 19.43
C TYR A 170 14.01 -25.39 18.35
N PHE A 171 13.81 -24.44 17.43
CA PHE A 171 12.76 -24.56 16.41
C PHE A 171 12.92 -25.79 15.52
N LYS A 172 14.15 -26.20 15.24
CA LYS A 172 14.42 -27.46 14.53
C LYS A 172 13.82 -28.66 15.28
N ASN A 173 13.95 -28.73 16.59
CA ASN A 173 13.38 -29.84 17.40
C ASN A 173 11.85 -29.87 17.30
N VAL A 174 11.20 -28.71 17.18
CA VAL A 174 9.75 -28.64 16.97
C VAL A 174 9.40 -29.27 15.61
N ASN A 175 10.13 -28.92 14.56
CA ASN A 175 9.91 -29.49 13.22
C ASN A 175 10.19 -31.01 13.19
N ASP A 176 11.29 -31.43 13.78
CA ASP A 176 11.70 -32.85 13.80
C ASP A 176 10.71 -33.71 14.61
N THR A 177 10.12 -33.17 15.70
CA THR A 177 9.21 -33.90 16.58
C THR A 177 7.76 -33.89 16.08
N TYR A 178 7.28 -32.75 15.57
CA TYR A 178 5.85 -32.51 15.29
C TYR A 178 5.55 -32.27 13.81
N GLY A 179 6.57 -32.18 12.96
CA GLY A 179 6.46 -31.90 11.53
C GLY A 179 6.36 -30.41 11.18
N HIS A 180 6.69 -30.10 9.93
CA HIS A 180 6.76 -28.71 9.43
C HIS A 180 5.44 -27.94 9.55
N ASN A 181 4.28 -28.60 9.38
CA ASN A 181 2.98 -27.93 9.53
C ASN A 181 2.77 -27.37 10.95
N VAL A 182 3.31 -28.06 11.96
CA VAL A 182 3.26 -27.61 13.36
C VAL A 182 4.25 -26.48 13.57
N GLY A 183 5.46 -26.58 13.02
CA GLY A 183 6.43 -25.48 13.02
C GLY A 183 5.87 -24.22 12.39
N ASP A 184 5.18 -24.32 11.26
CA ASP A 184 4.48 -23.20 10.61
C ASP A 184 3.43 -22.56 11.52
N GLY A 185 2.71 -23.38 12.32
CA GLY A 185 1.78 -22.90 13.32
C GLY A 185 2.46 -22.12 14.43
N VAL A 186 3.60 -22.63 14.93
CA VAL A 186 4.42 -21.94 15.93
C VAL A 186 4.94 -20.61 15.39
N LEU A 187 5.47 -20.58 14.16
CA LEU A 187 5.90 -19.34 13.51
C LEU A 187 4.78 -18.29 13.45
N LYS A 188 3.56 -18.70 13.12
CA LYS A 188 2.40 -17.80 13.10
C LYS A 188 2.05 -17.25 14.47
N VAL A 189 2.08 -18.08 15.52
CA VAL A 189 1.80 -17.65 16.90
C VAL A 189 2.85 -16.62 17.36
N ILE A 190 4.13 -16.93 17.22
CA ILE A 190 5.23 -16.03 17.60
C ILE A 190 5.14 -14.73 16.79
N SER A 191 4.93 -14.81 15.48
CA SER A 191 4.78 -13.63 14.61
C SER A 191 3.65 -12.70 15.05
N ASN A 192 2.49 -13.27 15.41
CA ASN A 192 1.37 -12.49 15.90
C ASN A 192 1.66 -11.88 17.27
N THR A 193 2.33 -12.63 18.17
CA THR A 193 2.76 -12.13 19.48
C THR A 193 3.70 -10.94 19.32
N LEU A 194 4.73 -11.05 18.48
CA LEU A 194 5.67 -9.96 18.22
C LEU A 194 4.94 -8.72 17.65
N LYS A 195 4.14 -8.91 16.61
CA LYS A 195 3.46 -7.83 15.91
C LYS A 195 2.46 -7.07 16.79
N SER A 196 1.65 -7.79 17.56
CA SER A 196 0.57 -7.20 18.36
C SER A 196 1.08 -6.43 19.59
N ASN A 197 2.36 -6.60 19.93
CA ASN A 197 2.97 -6.00 21.13
C ASN A 197 4.02 -4.93 20.80
N LEU A 198 4.09 -4.48 19.57
CA LEU A 198 4.84 -3.30 19.17
C LEU A 198 3.91 -2.09 19.06
N ARG A 199 4.45 -0.91 19.38
CA ARG A 199 3.71 0.35 19.27
C ARG A 199 3.64 0.84 17.81
N PRO A 200 2.69 1.74 17.47
CA PRO A 200 2.71 2.41 16.17
C PRO A 200 4.04 3.10 15.91
N GLY A 201 4.63 2.83 14.74
CA GLY A 201 5.95 3.34 14.35
C GLY A 201 7.08 2.33 14.47
N ASP A 202 6.97 1.33 15.38
CA ASP A 202 7.86 0.18 15.39
C ASP A 202 7.37 -0.87 14.40
N ILE A 203 8.29 -1.63 13.82
CA ILE A 203 7.94 -2.71 12.90
C ILE A 203 8.62 -4.03 13.27
N VAL A 204 8.05 -5.12 12.79
CA VAL A 204 8.67 -6.45 12.83
C VAL A 204 8.51 -7.14 11.49
N GLY A 205 9.53 -7.87 11.09
CA GLY A 205 9.52 -8.70 9.90
C GLY A 205 10.25 -10.02 10.09
N ARG A 206 9.97 -10.97 9.22
CA ARG A 206 10.68 -12.23 9.15
C ARG A 206 11.94 -12.06 8.34
N TRP A 207 13.09 -12.38 8.96
CA TRP A 207 14.40 -12.24 8.33
C TRP A 207 14.77 -13.47 7.52
N GLY A 208 14.43 -14.66 8.03
CA GLY A 208 14.60 -15.96 7.38
C GLY A 208 14.23 -17.09 8.33
N GLY A 209 13.84 -18.27 7.85
CA GLY A 209 13.56 -19.43 8.70
C GLY A 209 12.73 -19.10 9.95
N GLU A 210 13.36 -19.22 11.11
CA GLU A 210 12.82 -18.90 12.43
C GLU A 210 13.29 -17.55 12.99
N GLU A 211 13.94 -16.72 12.16
CA GLU A 211 14.55 -15.45 12.55
C GLU A 211 13.65 -14.26 12.21
N PHE A 212 13.61 -13.29 13.12
CA PHE A 212 12.85 -12.05 12.98
C PHE A 212 13.73 -10.85 13.32
N ILE A 213 13.44 -9.70 12.68
CA ILE A 213 14.00 -8.41 13.06
C ILE A 213 12.87 -7.46 13.41
N SER A 214 12.98 -6.83 14.61
CA SER A 214 12.15 -5.68 14.95
C SER A 214 12.98 -4.41 14.91
N VAL A 215 12.40 -3.33 14.35
CA VAL A 215 12.99 -2.00 14.33
C VAL A 215 12.21 -1.13 15.31
N ILE A 216 12.89 -0.61 16.33
CA ILE A 216 12.33 0.15 17.43
C ILE A 216 12.81 1.60 17.33
N LYS A 217 11.89 2.56 17.23
CA LYS A 217 12.23 3.99 17.14
C LYS A 217 12.58 4.54 18.53
N THR A 218 13.81 4.34 18.97
CA THR A 218 14.34 4.85 20.24
C THR A 218 15.85 5.05 20.17
N ASN A 219 16.37 6.02 20.90
CA ASN A 219 17.78 6.21 21.17
C ASN A 219 18.14 5.82 22.63
N ASP A 220 17.15 5.35 23.39
CA ASP A 220 17.32 4.99 24.80
C ASP A 220 17.51 3.48 24.96
N PHE A 221 18.64 3.12 25.57
CA PHE A 221 19.01 1.72 25.87
C PHE A 221 17.97 1.01 26.74
N GLN A 222 17.48 1.69 27.77
CA GLN A 222 16.52 1.08 28.71
C GLN A 222 15.19 0.78 28.00
N THR A 223 14.74 1.68 27.13
CA THR A 223 13.54 1.47 26.32
C THR A 223 13.70 0.26 25.39
N LEU A 224 14.86 0.14 24.71
CA LEU A 224 15.12 -1.01 23.84
C LEU A 224 15.11 -2.32 24.63
N GLN A 225 15.76 -2.34 25.80
CA GLN A 225 15.83 -3.49 26.69
C GLN A 225 14.45 -3.88 27.22
N MET A 226 13.65 -2.92 27.68
CA MET A 226 12.28 -3.18 28.16
C MET A 226 11.40 -3.77 27.05
N VAL A 227 11.49 -3.26 25.82
CA VAL A 227 10.74 -3.82 24.70
C VAL A 227 11.18 -5.24 24.40
N ALA A 228 12.48 -5.50 24.35
CA ALA A 228 13.03 -6.81 24.08
C ALA A 228 12.60 -7.84 25.13
N GLU A 229 12.75 -7.51 26.44
CA GLU A 229 12.38 -8.41 27.54
C GLU A 229 10.87 -8.68 27.58
N ARG A 230 10.05 -7.66 27.32
CA ARG A 230 8.60 -7.84 27.19
C ARG A 230 8.25 -8.79 26.04
N LEU A 231 8.87 -8.64 24.87
CA LEU A 231 8.63 -9.54 23.74
C LEU A 231 9.08 -10.97 24.05
N ARG A 232 10.25 -11.14 24.68
CA ARG A 232 10.74 -12.44 25.12
C ARG A 232 9.75 -13.15 26.03
N GLN A 233 9.29 -12.47 27.11
CA GLN A 233 8.33 -13.01 28.07
C GLN A 233 7.00 -13.37 27.41
N LEU A 234 6.48 -12.53 26.53
CA LEU A 234 5.24 -12.80 25.82
C LEU A 234 5.36 -14.01 24.89
N CYS A 235 6.50 -14.19 24.23
CA CYS A 235 6.77 -15.39 23.44
C CYS A 235 6.84 -16.65 24.31
N GLU A 236 7.54 -16.60 25.43
CA GLU A 236 7.64 -17.72 26.40
C GLU A 236 6.26 -18.19 26.90
N HIS A 237 5.31 -17.24 27.09
CA HIS A 237 3.95 -17.55 27.54
C HIS A 237 2.97 -17.83 26.40
N SER A 238 3.44 -17.77 25.15
CA SER A 238 2.61 -18.07 23.98
C SER A 238 2.47 -19.59 23.81
N VAL A 239 1.26 -20.03 23.47
CA VAL A 239 0.94 -21.45 23.34
C VAL A 239 0.32 -21.74 21.98
N PHE A 240 0.90 -22.65 21.23
CA PHE A 240 0.31 -23.22 20.03
C PHE A 240 -0.40 -24.53 20.36
N LYS A 241 -1.72 -24.58 20.15
CA LYS A 241 -2.54 -25.77 20.44
C LYS A 241 -2.65 -26.69 19.22
N VAL A 242 -2.27 -27.96 19.39
CA VAL A 242 -2.36 -28.98 18.33
C VAL A 242 -3.09 -30.20 18.91
N LYS A 243 -4.33 -30.46 18.45
CA LYS A 243 -5.17 -31.55 18.97
C LYS A 243 -5.26 -31.50 20.51
N LYS A 244 -4.66 -32.49 21.18
CA LYS A 244 -4.63 -32.58 22.66
C LYS A 244 -3.32 -32.02 23.26
N ASN A 245 -2.38 -31.58 22.45
CA ASN A 245 -1.07 -31.09 22.89
C ASN A 245 -1.00 -29.56 22.83
N SER A 246 -0.21 -29.00 23.73
CA SER A 246 0.15 -27.59 23.78
C SER A 246 1.66 -27.47 23.63
N ILE A 247 2.10 -26.65 22.65
CA ILE A 247 3.52 -26.43 22.37
C ILE A 247 3.85 -24.99 22.74
N SER A 248 4.83 -24.82 23.60
CA SER A 248 5.42 -23.51 23.91
C SER A 248 6.87 -23.52 23.47
N VAL A 249 7.34 -22.36 23.00
CA VAL A 249 8.73 -22.15 22.64
C VAL A 249 9.21 -20.84 23.27
N THR A 250 10.52 -20.74 23.45
CA THR A 250 11.17 -19.49 23.87
C THR A 250 11.86 -18.82 22.70
N VAL A 251 12.31 -17.59 22.90
CA VAL A 251 13.10 -16.84 21.93
C VAL A 251 14.36 -16.29 22.58
N SER A 252 15.45 -16.31 21.84
CA SER A 252 16.66 -15.57 22.18
C SER A 252 16.71 -14.28 21.37
N ILE A 253 17.01 -13.17 22.04
CA ILE A 253 16.98 -11.83 21.46
C ILE A 253 18.34 -11.17 21.65
N GLY A 254 18.87 -10.61 20.56
CA GLY A 254 19.99 -9.68 20.58
C GLY A 254 19.52 -8.29 20.13
N GLY A 255 19.89 -7.26 20.85
CA GLY A 255 19.54 -5.90 20.50
C GLY A 255 20.76 -5.00 20.34
N SER A 256 20.63 -3.98 19.50
CA SER A 256 21.65 -2.92 19.37
C SER A 256 21.00 -1.61 18.97
N LEU A 257 21.45 -0.51 19.58
CA LEU A 257 21.11 0.83 19.15
C LEU A 257 21.98 1.23 17.97
N TYR A 258 21.41 1.99 17.02
CA TYR A 258 22.17 2.61 15.95
C TYR A 258 23.23 3.57 16.53
N GLN A 259 24.43 3.47 16.02
CA GLN A 259 25.53 4.38 16.35
C GLN A 259 25.83 5.29 15.15
N LYS A 260 26.22 6.53 15.43
CA LYS A 260 26.54 7.50 14.39
C LYS A 260 27.59 6.94 13.43
N ASP A 261 27.35 7.16 12.12
CA ASP A 261 28.21 6.70 11.01
C ASP A 261 28.28 5.17 10.81
N GLU A 262 27.46 4.41 11.53
CA GLU A 262 27.35 2.97 11.37
C GLU A 262 26.54 2.61 10.13
N THR A 263 26.93 1.53 9.47
CA THR A 263 26.14 0.94 8.36
C THR A 263 25.05 0.00 8.91
N ILE A 264 23.92 -0.13 8.18
CA ILE A 264 22.86 -1.09 8.53
C ILE A 264 23.41 -2.52 8.66
N LYS A 265 24.40 -2.89 7.82
CA LYS A 265 25.02 -4.21 7.89
C LYS A 265 25.78 -4.41 9.21
N ALA A 266 26.50 -3.40 9.68
CA ALA A 266 27.23 -3.46 10.95
C ALA A 266 26.27 -3.53 12.14
N LEU A 267 25.22 -2.71 12.14
CA LEU A 267 24.17 -2.72 13.15
C LEU A 267 23.48 -4.09 13.26
N ILE A 268 23.06 -4.68 12.12
CA ILE A 268 22.46 -6.02 12.08
C ILE A 268 23.45 -7.06 12.62
N LYS A 269 24.71 -6.97 12.24
CA LYS A 269 25.74 -7.90 12.73
C LYS A 269 25.91 -7.86 14.25
N ARG A 270 25.94 -6.65 14.86
CA ARG A 270 26.02 -6.51 16.32
C ARG A 270 24.80 -7.12 17.02
N ALA A 271 23.60 -6.87 16.51
CA ALA A 271 22.39 -7.46 17.07
C ALA A 271 22.36 -9.00 16.92
N ASP A 272 22.82 -9.53 15.79
CA ASP A 272 22.96 -10.96 15.54
C ASP A 272 23.97 -11.60 16.52
N ASP A 273 25.15 -10.97 16.70
CA ASP A 273 26.16 -11.46 17.66
C ASP A 273 25.61 -11.49 19.10
N ASN A 274 24.84 -10.47 19.48
CA ASN A 274 24.17 -10.45 20.79
C ASN A 274 23.09 -11.54 20.92
N MET A 275 22.33 -11.82 19.88
CA MET A 275 21.36 -12.91 19.85
C MET A 275 22.06 -14.27 19.99
N TYR A 276 23.17 -14.43 19.26
CA TYR A 276 24.00 -15.64 19.41
C TYR A 276 24.53 -15.80 20.84
N HIS A 277 25.02 -14.72 21.48
CA HIS A 277 25.41 -14.72 22.87
C HIS A 277 24.25 -15.15 23.82
N SER A 278 23.03 -14.67 23.56
CA SER A 278 21.83 -15.10 24.29
C SER A 278 21.60 -16.62 24.17
N LYS A 279 21.80 -17.17 22.97
CA LYS A 279 21.71 -18.64 22.76
C LYS A 279 22.77 -19.42 23.48
N ASP A 280 24.03 -18.96 23.43
CA ASP A 280 25.16 -19.66 24.07
C ASP A 280 25.13 -19.62 25.59
N THR A 281 24.57 -18.56 26.15
CA THR A 281 24.48 -18.39 27.62
C THR A 281 23.23 -19.01 28.24
N GLY A 282 22.49 -19.84 27.48
CA GLY A 282 21.38 -20.66 28.03
C GLY A 282 20.03 -20.40 27.41
N ARG A 283 19.92 -19.63 26.34
CA ARG A 283 18.68 -19.32 25.62
C ARG A 283 17.63 -18.57 26.46
N ASN A 284 16.46 -18.28 25.86
CA ASN A 284 15.38 -17.58 26.56
C ASN A 284 15.88 -16.30 27.24
N LYS A 285 16.67 -15.49 26.54
CA LYS A 285 17.38 -14.34 27.10
C LYS A 285 17.41 -13.18 26.12
N VAL A 286 17.68 -12.02 26.69
CA VAL A 286 17.97 -10.79 25.97
C VAL A 286 19.40 -10.35 26.25
N THR A 287 20.16 -10.06 25.19
CA THR A 287 21.47 -9.40 25.26
C THR A 287 21.43 -8.13 24.44
N ILE A 288 21.79 -7.00 25.02
CA ILE A 288 21.86 -5.70 24.33
C ILE A 288 23.17 -5.02 24.71
N ASN A 289 23.84 -4.41 23.74
CA ASN A 289 25.05 -3.62 23.94
C ASN A 289 25.00 -2.32 23.11
#